data_aaa049d7978bee579b61ae08e867601e
#
_entry.id   aaa049d7978bee579b61ae08e867601e
#
_cell.length_a   1.000
_cell.length_b   1.000
_cell.length_c   1.000
_cell.angle_alpha   90.00
_cell.angle_beta   90.00
_cell.angle_gamma   90.00
#
_symmetry.space_group_name_H-M   'P 1'
#
loop_
_entity.id
_entity.type
_entity.pdbx_description
1 polymer ?
#
loop_
_entity_poly.entity_id
_entity_poly.type
_entity_poly.pdbx_seq_one_letter_code
_entity_poly.pdbx_strand_id
1 'polypeptide(L)'
;MPKKLWLLVMGMFINVTGASFIWPLNTIYIHYHLGKALAVAGFVLTLNSFASVVGSLLGGYLFDRIGSYRTVVQGVVLTLAAATVLAFNHDWWFYVVCLIVMGLGSGMVVPSIYASAGLIWPSGGSKTFAAIYVAQNAGVALGSALGGYIASYSFDYIFWGNAAVYALFTLLVVFTFKRFPTSTGPVGKEKRGLIKTKLTSSFKALLIICGAYILCWLAYTQWQATISVHMQSLSIDLKKYSLLWTINGILIVFGQPVMTALIPKIISSLKKQIILGILVFIASFGILLVAREFKIFLVAMIIISLGEMLVWPAIPTIANKLAPENRLGMYQGVVNSAGTIGKMLGPLLGGILVDLYNIYVLFILLIALLFVSILIAGIYDRGLKKRSSISATTTSSGPDA
;
A
#
# COMPACT_ATOMS: atom_id res chain seq x y z
N MET A 1 -16.57 7.63 14.60
CA MET A 1 -15.12 7.74 14.36
C MET A 1 -14.51 8.81 15.25
N PRO A 2 -13.39 8.57 15.97
CA PRO A 2 -12.74 9.60 16.80
C PRO A 2 -12.24 10.79 15.96
N LYS A 3 -12.31 12.02 16.51
CA LYS A 3 -11.82 13.23 15.79
C LYS A 3 -10.35 13.13 15.37
N LYS A 4 -9.49 12.53 16.21
CA LYS A 4 -8.07 12.30 15.89
C LYS A 4 -7.87 11.39 14.67
N LEU A 5 -8.75 10.42 14.44
CA LEU A 5 -8.67 9.56 13.27
C LEU A 5 -9.04 10.31 11.98
N TRP A 6 -10.00 11.24 12.04
CA TRP A 6 -10.30 12.10 10.89
C TRP A 6 -9.11 12.95 10.46
N LEU A 7 -8.31 13.44 11.41
CA LEU A 7 -7.07 14.15 11.08
C LEU A 7 -6.04 13.25 10.39
N LEU A 8 -5.94 11.97 10.79
CA LEU A 8 -5.08 11.00 10.08
C LEU A 8 -5.60 10.69 8.68
N VAL A 9 -6.90 10.51 8.53
CA VAL A 9 -7.57 10.28 7.24
C VAL A 9 -7.31 11.46 6.29
N MET A 10 -7.48 12.70 6.78
CA MET A 10 -7.14 13.92 6.02
C MET A 10 -5.64 13.99 5.70
N GLY A 11 -4.78 13.65 6.66
CA GLY A 11 -3.34 13.59 6.44
C GLY A 11 -2.96 12.58 5.35
N MET A 12 -3.55 11.39 5.37
CA MET A 12 -3.34 10.38 4.32
C MET A 12 -3.85 10.87 2.96
N PHE A 13 -5.04 11.47 2.92
CA PHE A 13 -5.62 12.05 1.70
C PHE A 13 -4.67 13.09 1.07
N ILE A 14 -4.20 14.06 1.84
CA ILE A 14 -3.30 15.12 1.36
C ILE A 14 -1.95 14.53 0.93
N ASN A 15 -1.38 13.62 1.73
CA ASN A 15 -0.10 12.96 1.41
C ASN A 15 -0.15 12.22 0.07
N VAL A 16 -1.22 11.45 -0.14
CA VAL A 16 -1.39 10.67 -1.38
C VAL A 16 -1.76 11.57 -2.57
N THR A 17 -2.54 12.63 -2.34
CA THR A 17 -2.78 13.66 -3.36
C THR A 17 -1.46 14.23 -3.85
N GLY A 18 -0.56 14.63 -2.94
CA GLY A 18 0.78 15.11 -3.32
C GLY A 18 1.58 14.08 -4.10
N ALA A 19 1.69 12.86 -3.63
CA ALA A 19 2.41 11.80 -4.32
C ALA A 19 1.87 11.56 -5.75
N SER A 20 0.54 11.64 -5.92
CA SER A 20 -0.13 11.35 -7.18
C SER A 20 -0.09 12.48 -8.21
N PHE A 21 0.43 13.65 -7.85
CA PHE A 21 0.72 14.71 -8.82
C PHE A 21 1.81 14.29 -9.80
N ILE A 22 2.88 13.68 -9.31
CA ILE A 22 4.06 13.33 -10.11
C ILE A 22 4.05 11.87 -10.52
N TRP A 23 3.58 10.96 -9.66
CA TRP A 23 3.73 9.53 -9.86
C TRP A 23 3.24 9.01 -11.22
N PRO A 24 2.06 9.37 -11.76
CA PRO A 24 1.62 8.88 -13.06
C PRO A 24 2.42 9.50 -14.23
N LEU A 25 3.06 10.64 -13.99
CA LEU A 25 3.73 11.45 -15.00
C LEU A 25 5.25 11.22 -15.03
N ASN A 26 5.82 10.50 -14.04
CA ASN A 26 7.26 10.27 -13.94
C ASN A 26 7.87 9.70 -15.23
N THR A 27 7.26 8.63 -15.78
CA THR A 27 7.77 7.99 -17.00
C THR A 27 7.72 8.93 -18.19
N ILE A 28 6.64 9.68 -18.32
CA ILE A 28 6.45 10.68 -19.38
C ILE A 28 7.51 11.78 -19.27
N TYR A 29 7.71 12.32 -18.08
CA TYR A 29 8.69 13.37 -17.81
C TYR A 29 10.12 12.91 -18.10
N ILE A 30 10.52 11.74 -17.59
CA ILE A 30 11.85 11.19 -17.82
C ILE A 30 12.12 10.92 -19.31
N HIS A 31 11.13 10.40 -20.02
CA HIS A 31 11.30 10.04 -21.43
C HIS A 31 11.25 11.26 -22.36
N TYR A 32 10.19 12.05 -22.28
CA TYR A 32 9.95 13.13 -23.26
C TYR A 32 10.63 14.46 -22.89
N HIS A 33 10.80 14.78 -21.60
CA HIS A 33 11.41 16.04 -21.17
C HIS A 33 12.90 15.90 -20.83
N LEU A 34 13.30 14.80 -20.18
CA LEU A 34 14.71 14.55 -19.85
C LEU A 34 15.44 13.73 -20.92
N GLY A 35 14.76 13.29 -22.00
CA GLY A 35 15.35 12.60 -23.14
C GLY A 35 15.97 11.24 -22.84
N LYS A 36 15.49 10.55 -21.78
CA LYS A 36 16.05 9.28 -21.36
C LYS A 36 15.26 8.09 -21.91
N ALA A 37 15.92 6.95 -22.12
CA ALA A 37 15.27 5.72 -22.52
C ALA A 37 14.23 5.25 -21.49
N LEU A 38 13.15 4.58 -21.93
CA LEU A 38 12.12 4.04 -21.04
C LEU A 38 12.68 3.06 -20.01
N ALA A 39 13.71 2.28 -20.40
CA ALA A 39 14.40 1.38 -19.46
C ALA A 39 15.07 2.15 -18.30
N VAL A 40 15.64 3.33 -18.58
CA VAL A 40 16.21 4.21 -17.56
C VAL A 40 15.13 4.76 -16.64
N ALA A 41 13.98 5.16 -17.19
CA ALA A 41 12.83 5.59 -16.40
C ALA A 41 12.36 4.45 -15.46
N GLY A 42 12.20 3.24 -15.97
CA GLY A 42 11.86 2.07 -15.18
C GLY A 42 12.87 1.78 -14.05
N PHE A 43 14.16 1.90 -14.33
CA PHE A 43 15.22 1.74 -13.33
C PHE A 43 15.12 2.79 -12.21
N VAL A 44 14.92 4.06 -12.55
CA VAL A 44 14.76 5.16 -11.56
C VAL A 44 13.53 4.93 -10.68
N LEU A 45 12.40 4.51 -11.26
CA LEU A 45 11.18 4.19 -10.49
C LEU A 45 11.36 2.96 -9.60
N THR A 46 12.20 2.00 -10.02
CA THR A 46 12.60 0.86 -9.17
C THR A 46 13.45 1.33 -7.99
N LEU A 47 14.40 2.25 -8.19
CA LEU A 47 15.19 2.85 -7.11
C LEU A 47 14.30 3.64 -6.12
N ASN A 48 13.34 4.41 -6.63
CA ASN A 48 12.35 5.09 -5.79
C ASN A 48 11.54 4.08 -4.94
N SER A 49 11.08 3.00 -5.54
CA SER A 49 10.34 1.94 -4.84
C SER A 49 11.21 1.24 -3.79
N PHE A 50 12.46 0.95 -4.11
CA PHE A 50 13.42 0.38 -3.17
C PHE A 50 13.67 1.33 -1.98
N ALA A 51 13.87 2.62 -2.24
CA ALA A 51 13.97 3.64 -1.19
C ALA A 51 12.72 3.70 -0.31
N SER A 52 11.53 3.54 -0.91
CA SER A 52 10.26 3.45 -0.17
C SER A 52 10.18 2.20 0.73
N VAL A 53 10.71 1.06 0.29
CA VAL A 53 10.82 -0.16 1.13
C VAL A 53 11.74 0.11 2.32
N VAL A 54 12.92 0.67 2.09
CA VAL A 54 13.86 1.06 3.15
C VAL A 54 13.21 2.07 4.11
N GLY A 55 12.55 3.09 3.54
CA GLY A 55 11.79 4.08 4.31
C GLY A 55 10.71 3.47 5.18
N SER A 56 10.01 2.45 4.68
CA SER A 56 8.93 1.79 5.42
C SER A 56 9.45 1.00 6.63
N LEU A 57 10.55 0.30 6.47
CA LEU A 57 11.19 -0.42 7.57
C LEU A 57 11.80 0.55 8.59
N LEU A 58 12.49 1.59 8.11
CA LEU A 58 13.10 2.63 8.96
C LEU A 58 12.01 3.43 9.69
N GLY A 59 10.96 3.84 8.99
CA GLY A 59 9.84 4.58 9.56
C GLY A 59 9.08 3.76 10.61
N GLY A 60 8.84 2.47 10.37
CA GLY A 60 8.26 1.58 11.34
C GLY A 60 9.13 1.44 12.61
N TYR A 61 10.42 1.28 12.44
CA TYR A 61 11.38 1.22 13.55
C TYR A 61 11.46 2.53 14.34
N LEU A 62 11.54 3.67 13.65
CA LEU A 62 11.57 4.99 14.28
C LEU A 62 10.27 5.30 15.00
N PHE A 63 9.12 4.92 14.40
CA PHE A 63 7.82 5.08 15.04
C PHE A 63 7.78 4.42 16.42
N ASP A 64 8.28 3.19 16.53
CA ASP A 64 8.32 2.46 17.79
C ASP A 64 9.34 3.04 18.80
N ARG A 65 10.38 3.73 18.32
CA ARG A 65 11.43 4.32 19.19
C ARG A 65 11.18 5.76 19.62
N ILE A 66 10.86 6.62 18.66
CA ILE A 66 10.76 8.07 18.87
C ILE A 66 9.33 8.60 18.80
N GLY A 67 8.38 7.71 18.48
CA GLY A 67 6.94 7.99 18.43
C GLY A 67 6.45 8.51 17.07
N SER A 68 5.12 8.50 16.93
CA SER A 68 4.40 8.85 15.70
C SER A 68 4.80 10.24 15.14
N TYR A 69 4.68 11.27 15.97
CA TYR A 69 4.87 12.66 15.55
C TYR A 69 6.25 12.90 14.93
N ARG A 70 7.32 12.51 15.64
CA ARG A 70 8.71 12.75 15.19
C ARG A 70 9.01 11.99 13.90
N THR A 71 8.53 10.76 13.78
CA THR A 71 8.78 9.93 12.59
C THR A 71 8.05 10.49 11.38
N VAL A 72 6.78 10.88 11.53
CA VAL A 72 6.00 11.46 10.43
C VAL A 72 6.60 12.81 10.01
N VAL A 73 6.97 13.68 10.96
CA VAL A 73 7.63 14.95 10.66
C VAL A 73 8.91 14.74 9.87
N GLN A 74 9.78 13.81 10.26
CA GLN A 74 11.01 13.51 9.52
C GLN A 74 10.72 13.07 8.08
N GLY A 75 9.77 12.14 7.89
CA GLY A 75 9.40 11.68 6.55
C GLY A 75 8.79 12.78 5.69
N VAL A 76 7.90 13.60 6.25
CA VAL A 76 7.25 14.70 5.52
C VAL A 76 8.25 15.81 5.17
N VAL A 77 9.14 16.17 6.10
CA VAL A 77 10.20 17.19 5.84
C VAL A 77 11.15 16.72 4.75
N LEU A 78 11.57 15.44 4.75
CA LEU A 78 12.37 14.86 3.67
C LEU A 78 11.66 14.98 2.32
N THR A 79 10.39 14.61 2.28
CA THR A 79 9.59 14.68 1.05
C THR A 79 9.37 16.12 0.59
N LEU A 80 9.06 17.03 1.51
CA LEU A 80 8.90 18.45 1.20
C LEU A 80 10.18 19.08 0.69
N ALA A 81 11.32 18.79 1.33
CA ALA A 81 12.61 19.30 0.89
C ALA A 81 12.92 18.84 -0.54
N ALA A 82 12.75 17.55 -0.84
CA ALA A 82 12.95 17.03 -2.19
C ALA A 82 11.95 17.63 -3.21
N ALA A 83 10.66 17.77 -2.85
CA ALA A 83 9.67 18.41 -3.70
C ALA A 83 9.99 19.89 -3.97
N THR A 84 10.50 20.60 -2.97
CA THR A 84 10.92 22.00 -3.12
C THR A 84 12.15 22.12 -4.03
N VAL A 85 13.14 21.23 -3.86
CA VAL A 85 14.31 21.22 -4.76
C VAL A 85 13.88 20.99 -6.20
N LEU A 86 12.93 20.03 -6.44
CA LEU A 86 12.39 19.78 -7.78
C LEU A 86 11.62 20.96 -8.35
N ALA A 87 11.00 21.79 -7.54
CA ALA A 87 10.29 22.98 -8.01
C ALA A 87 11.26 24.04 -8.59
N PHE A 88 12.49 24.09 -8.08
CA PHE A 88 13.54 25.05 -8.54
C PHE A 88 14.49 24.43 -9.57
N ASN A 89 14.80 23.17 -9.45
CA ASN A 89 15.73 22.47 -10.34
C ASN A 89 15.31 21.01 -10.51
N HIS A 90 14.95 20.66 -11.73
CA HIS A 90 14.52 19.33 -12.11
C HIS A 90 15.37 18.71 -13.23
N ASP A 91 16.64 19.13 -13.34
CA ASP A 91 17.65 18.48 -14.16
C ASP A 91 17.83 17.01 -13.77
N TRP A 92 18.34 16.19 -14.69
CA TRP A 92 18.41 14.74 -14.55
C TRP A 92 18.88 14.24 -13.19
N TRP A 93 20.01 14.71 -12.69
CA TRP A 93 20.58 14.22 -11.44
C TRP A 93 19.78 14.65 -10.22
N PHE A 94 19.31 15.91 -10.20
CA PHE A 94 18.42 16.39 -9.15
C PHE A 94 17.12 15.62 -9.13
N TYR A 95 16.54 15.35 -10.32
CA TYR A 95 15.31 14.59 -10.45
C TYR A 95 15.43 13.18 -9.85
N VAL A 96 16.48 12.43 -10.22
CA VAL A 96 16.72 11.08 -9.73
C VAL A 96 16.91 11.06 -8.20
N VAL A 97 17.79 11.94 -7.67
CA VAL A 97 18.06 12.01 -6.24
C VAL A 97 16.81 12.39 -5.45
N CYS A 98 16.08 13.40 -5.91
CA CYS A 98 14.85 13.83 -5.24
C CYS A 98 13.76 12.75 -5.26
N LEU A 99 13.58 12.00 -6.35
CA LEU A 99 12.65 10.87 -6.38
C LEU A 99 13.04 9.80 -5.35
N ILE A 100 14.33 9.47 -5.20
CA ILE A 100 14.80 8.50 -4.20
C ILE A 100 14.49 9.01 -2.79
N VAL A 101 14.77 10.29 -2.51
CA VAL A 101 14.49 10.93 -1.21
C VAL A 101 12.99 10.98 -0.93
N MET A 102 12.16 11.30 -1.93
CA MET A 102 10.70 11.27 -1.81
C MET A 102 10.18 9.85 -1.52
N GLY A 103 10.76 8.85 -2.19
CA GLY A 103 10.45 7.44 -1.91
C GLY A 103 10.74 7.07 -0.46
N LEU A 104 11.92 7.44 0.04
CA LEU A 104 12.33 7.22 1.44
C LEU A 104 11.36 7.91 2.42
N GLY A 105 11.07 9.20 2.21
CA GLY A 105 10.19 10.00 3.06
C GLY A 105 8.75 9.46 3.08
N SER A 106 8.18 9.17 1.92
CA SER A 106 6.85 8.58 1.77
C SER A 106 6.79 7.19 2.45
N GLY A 107 7.84 6.38 2.28
CA GLY A 107 7.97 5.10 2.95
C GLY A 107 7.90 5.24 4.48
N MET A 108 8.49 6.27 5.08
CA MET A 108 8.41 6.52 6.52
C MET A 108 7.01 6.95 6.98
N VAL A 109 6.32 7.76 6.18
CA VAL A 109 5.03 8.37 6.54
C VAL A 109 3.89 7.36 6.55
N VAL A 110 3.74 6.56 5.48
CA VAL A 110 2.58 5.68 5.29
C VAL A 110 2.41 4.67 6.44
N PRO A 111 3.40 3.83 6.79
CA PRO A 111 3.24 2.87 7.88
C PRO A 111 3.05 3.56 9.24
N SER A 112 3.62 4.75 9.44
CA SER A 112 3.44 5.55 10.66
C SER A 112 2.00 6.04 10.81
N ILE A 113 1.33 6.41 9.73
CA ILE A 113 -0.11 6.76 9.74
C ILE A 113 -0.94 5.51 10.07
N TYR A 114 -0.66 4.36 9.46
CA TYR A 114 -1.37 3.11 9.74
C TYR A 114 -1.19 2.67 11.20
N ALA A 115 0.03 2.72 11.73
CA ALA A 115 0.31 2.41 13.14
C ALA A 115 -0.40 3.38 14.10
N SER A 116 -0.36 4.68 13.80
CA SER A 116 -1.09 5.71 14.58
C SER A 116 -2.59 5.47 14.59
N ALA A 117 -3.17 5.07 13.47
CA ALA A 117 -4.59 4.78 13.35
C ALA A 117 -5.00 3.61 14.25
N GLY A 118 -4.19 2.56 14.28
CA GLY A 118 -4.39 1.42 15.19
C GLY A 118 -4.36 1.81 16.67
N LEU A 119 -3.48 2.75 17.05
CA LEU A 119 -3.40 3.29 18.42
C LEU A 119 -4.59 4.21 18.77
N ILE A 120 -5.05 5.03 17.82
CA ILE A 120 -6.12 6.00 18.05
C ILE A 120 -7.47 5.31 18.20
N TRP A 121 -7.72 4.27 17.43
CA TRP A 121 -9.00 3.56 17.46
C TRP A 121 -8.83 2.03 17.40
N PRO A 122 -8.31 1.40 18.47
CA PRO A 122 -8.11 -0.05 18.53
C PRO A 122 -9.40 -0.85 18.33
N SER A 123 -10.52 -0.37 18.91
CA SER A 123 -11.84 -0.99 18.79
C SER A 123 -12.46 -0.88 17.39
N GLY A 124 -11.96 -0.01 16.54
CA GLY A 124 -12.44 0.17 15.17
C GLY A 124 -12.11 -1.01 14.24
N GLY A 125 -11.06 -1.78 14.55
CA GLY A 125 -10.64 -2.93 13.77
C GLY A 125 -10.47 -2.57 12.27
N SER A 126 -11.10 -3.35 11.38
CA SER A 126 -11.04 -3.11 9.94
C SER A 126 -11.60 -1.75 9.50
N LYS A 127 -12.55 -1.15 10.26
CA LYS A 127 -13.12 0.16 9.94
C LYS A 127 -12.06 1.26 9.96
N THR A 128 -11.08 1.15 10.88
CA THR A 128 -9.96 2.10 11.00
C THR A 128 -9.13 2.12 9.71
N PHE A 129 -8.76 0.97 9.23
CA PHE A 129 -7.88 0.83 8.06
C PHE A 129 -8.62 1.03 6.74
N ALA A 130 -9.91 0.68 6.68
CA ALA A 130 -10.78 0.98 5.55
C ALA A 130 -10.93 2.49 5.32
N ALA A 131 -11.07 3.30 6.39
CA ALA A 131 -11.15 4.75 6.25
C ALA A 131 -9.87 5.35 5.66
N ILE A 132 -8.69 4.86 6.07
CA ILE A 132 -7.41 5.27 5.48
C ILE A 132 -7.31 4.84 4.02
N TYR A 133 -7.76 3.63 3.69
CA TYR A 133 -7.76 3.11 2.33
C TYR A 133 -8.65 3.95 1.40
N VAL A 134 -9.84 4.35 1.83
CA VAL A 134 -10.71 5.28 1.09
C VAL A 134 -10.00 6.62 0.86
N ALA A 135 -9.35 7.17 1.89
CA ALA A 135 -8.61 8.43 1.77
C ALA A 135 -7.45 8.33 0.77
N GLN A 136 -6.74 7.20 0.75
CA GLN A 136 -5.69 6.95 -0.25
C GLN A 136 -6.25 6.97 -1.67
N ASN A 137 -7.34 6.25 -1.93
CA ASN A 137 -7.94 6.20 -3.28
C ASN A 137 -8.52 7.55 -3.71
N ALA A 138 -9.17 8.26 -2.82
CA ALA A 138 -9.63 9.63 -3.07
C ALA A 138 -8.44 10.57 -3.37
N GLY A 139 -7.34 10.42 -2.63
CA GLY A 139 -6.10 11.17 -2.85
C GLY A 139 -5.45 10.86 -4.21
N VAL A 140 -5.42 9.58 -4.61
CA VAL A 140 -4.95 9.18 -5.94
C VAL A 140 -5.80 9.82 -7.03
N ALA A 141 -7.12 9.72 -6.91
CA ALA A 141 -8.04 10.27 -7.91
C ALA A 141 -7.87 11.80 -8.07
N LEU A 142 -7.86 12.53 -6.96
CA LEU A 142 -7.69 13.99 -7.00
C LEU A 142 -6.29 14.39 -7.49
N GLY A 143 -5.24 13.76 -6.94
CA GLY A 143 -3.86 14.09 -7.27
C GLY A 143 -3.53 13.82 -8.74
N SER A 144 -3.97 12.68 -9.28
CA SER A 144 -3.77 12.33 -10.70
C SER A 144 -4.54 13.26 -11.62
N ALA A 145 -5.79 13.62 -11.27
CA ALA A 145 -6.60 14.55 -12.07
C ALA A 145 -5.97 15.94 -12.10
N LEU A 146 -5.59 16.48 -10.93
CA LEU A 146 -4.93 17.79 -10.84
C LEU A 146 -3.56 17.78 -11.54
N GLY A 147 -2.76 16.73 -11.32
CA GLY A 147 -1.45 16.57 -11.94
C GLY A 147 -1.56 16.55 -13.48
N GLY A 148 -2.48 15.75 -14.03
CA GLY A 148 -2.73 15.71 -15.47
C GLY A 148 -3.23 17.04 -16.04
N TYR A 149 -4.14 17.71 -15.34
CA TYR A 149 -4.65 19.02 -15.74
C TYR A 149 -3.54 20.08 -15.76
N ILE A 150 -2.73 20.14 -14.69
CA ILE A 150 -1.61 21.09 -14.59
C ILE A 150 -0.53 20.77 -15.63
N ALA A 151 -0.25 19.48 -15.89
CA ALA A 151 0.70 19.05 -16.90
C ALA A 151 0.36 19.53 -18.31
N SER A 152 -0.93 19.69 -18.60
CA SER A 152 -1.37 20.19 -19.92
C SER A 152 -0.97 21.65 -20.19
N TYR A 153 -0.62 22.41 -19.13
CA TYR A 153 -0.12 23.78 -19.26
C TYR A 153 1.41 23.83 -19.17
N SER A 154 2.00 23.25 -18.12
CA SER A 154 3.45 23.15 -17.96
C SER A 154 3.80 22.09 -16.90
N PHE A 155 4.87 21.34 -17.16
CA PHE A 155 5.42 20.41 -16.18
C PHE A 155 6.02 21.14 -14.96
N ASP A 156 6.55 22.35 -15.11
CA ASP A 156 7.12 23.12 -14.00
C ASP A 156 6.07 23.39 -12.90
N TYR A 157 4.84 23.69 -13.31
CA TYR A 157 3.73 23.91 -12.37
C TYR A 157 3.36 22.66 -11.57
N ILE A 158 3.64 21.44 -12.10
CA ILE A 158 3.43 20.20 -11.38
C ILE A 158 4.34 20.13 -10.14
N PHE A 159 5.62 20.51 -10.29
CA PHE A 159 6.58 20.49 -9.21
C PHE A 159 6.23 21.51 -8.13
N TRP A 160 5.80 22.71 -8.51
CA TRP A 160 5.29 23.72 -7.59
C TRP A 160 4.02 23.28 -6.89
N GLY A 161 3.06 22.70 -7.61
CA GLY A 161 1.83 22.12 -7.05
C GLY A 161 2.12 21.00 -6.06
N ASN A 162 3.05 20.11 -6.40
CA ASN A 162 3.49 19.03 -5.54
C ASN A 162 4.11 19.56 -4.23
N ALA A 163 5.05 20.54 -4.34
CA ALA A 163 5.66 21.19 -3.17
C ALA A 163 4.62 21.89 -2.29
N ALA A 164 3.63 22.57 -2.89
CA ALA A 164 2.55 23.23 -2.16
C ALA A 164 1.68 22.23 -1.38
N VAL A 165 1.33 21.09 -1.97
CA VAL A 165 0.55 20.04 -1.29
C VAL A 165 1.35 19.42 -0.13
N TYR A 166 2.65 19.17 -0.33
CA TYR A 166 3.50 18.68 0.78
C TYR A 166 3.74 19.73 1.86
N ALA A 167 3.80 21.03 1.52
CA ALA A 167 3.83 22.11 2.50
C ALA A 167 2.53 22.13 3.34
N LEU A 168 1.37 22.01 2.69
CA LEU A 168 0.07 21.91 3.38
C LEU A 168 0.04 20.67 4.29
N PHE A 169 0.53 19.52 3.82
CA PHE A 169 0.61 18.32 4.63
C PHE A 169 1.54 18.50 5.83
N THR A 170 2.70 19.14 5.63
CA THR A 170 3.64 19.45 6.72
C THR A 170 3.00 20.32 7.78
N LEU A 171 2.29 21.38 7.39
CA LEU A 171 1.53 22.25 8.32
C LEU A 171 0.49 21.43 9.11
N LEU A 172 -0.31 20.61 8.42
CA LEU A 172 -1.27 19.73 9.09
C LEU A 172 -0.57 18.85 10.14
N VAL A 173 0.51 18.17 9.77
CA VAL A 173 1.25 17.27 10.67
C VAL A 173 1.81 18.02 11.89
N VAL A 174 2.47 19.15 11.68
CA VAL A 174 3.09 19.94 12.76
C VAL A 174 2.05 20.43 13.78
N PHE A 175 0.89 20.91 13.32
CA PHE A 175 -0.12 21.45 14.20
C PHE A 175 -1.03 20.40 14.85
N THR A 176 -1.23 19.24 14.22
CA THR A 176 -2.25 18.29 14.68
C THR A 176 -1.68 16.98 15.24
N PHE A 177 -0.60 16.42 14.66
CA PHE A 177 -0.10 15.10 15.03
C PHE A 177 0.67 15.07 16.36
N LYS A 178 1.11 16.22 16.86
CA LYS A 178 1.78 16.34 18.17
C LYS A 178 0.92 15.79 19.33
N ARG A 179 -0.41 15.77 19.16
CA ARG A 179 -1.37 15.32 20.17
C ARG A 179 -1.78 13.86 20.05
N PHE A 180 -1.16 13.11 19.13
CA PHE A 180 -1.50 11.71 18.95
C PHE A 180 -0.84 10.83 20.00
N PRO A 181 -1.48 9.70 20.38
CA PRO A 181 -0.89 8.75 21.30
C PRO A 181 0.41 8.19 20.73
N THR A 182 1.41 8.06 21.56
CA THR A 182 2.67 7.40 21.23
C THR A 182 2.70 6.04 21.87
N SER A 183 3.17 5.03 21.15
CA SER A 183 3.38 3.69 21.72
C SER A 183 4.66 3.61 22.59
N THR A 184 5.28 4.75 22.85
CA THR A 184 6.42 4.83 23.76
C THR A 184 5.94 4.64 25.20
N GLY A 185 5.65 3.39 25.56
CA GLY A 185 5.79 2.99 26.95
C GLY A 185 7.25 3.20 27.34
N PRO A 186 7.56 3.41 28.64
CA PRO A 186 8.95 3.48 29.08
C PRO A 186 9.62 2.23 28.54
N VAL A 187 10.64 2.42 27.70
CA VAL A 187 11.55 1.34 27.31
C VAL A 187 12.14 0.88 28.63
N GLY A 188 11.44 -0.05 29.30
CA GLY A 188 11.98 -0.72 30.47
C GLY A 188 13.36 -1.19 30.03
N LYS A 189 14.34 -1.02 30.90
CA LYS A 189 15.74 -1.38 30.71
C LYS A 189 15.94 -2.86 30.33
N GLU A 190 15.13 -3.40 29.46
CA GLU A 190 15.39 -4.66 28.79
C GLU A 190 16.54 -4.45 27.85
N LYS A 191 17.69 -4.87 28.36
CA LYS A 191 18.99 -5.06 27.75
C LYS A 191 19.06 -4.67 26.29
N ARG A 192 19.89 -3.64 25.97
CA ARG A 192 20.54 -3.34 24.69
C ARG A 192 21.27 -4.58 24.14
N GLY A 193 20.56 -5.65 23.89
CA GLY A 193 21.03 -6.81 23.14
C GLY A 193 20.70 -6.55 21.70
N LEU A 194 21.71 -6.30 20.86
CA LEU A 194 21.61 -6.47 19.42
C LEU A 194 20.72 -7.68 19.10
N ILE A 195 19.69 -7.44 18.34
CA ILE A 195 18.70 -8.29 17.71
C ILE A 195 19.08 -9.80 17.71
N LYS A 196 19.00 -10.48 18.84
CA LYS A 196 18.70 -11.91 18.91
C LYS A 196 17.19 -12.04 19.01
N THR A 197 16.49 -11.57 17.98
CA THR A 197 15.06 -11.82 17.83
C THR A 197 14.90 -13.29 17.42
N LYS A 198 14.72 -14.18 18.40
CA LYS A 198 13.94 -15.38 18.10
C LYS A 198 12.68 -14.88 17.42
N LEU A 199 12.49 -15.22 16.13
CA LEU A 199 11.30 -14.83 15.38
C LEU A 199 10.08 -15.24 16.19
N THR A 200 9.38 -14.28 16.78
CA THR A 200 8.17 -14.58 17.55
C THR A 200 7.14 -15.21 16.63
N SER A 201 6.27 -16.07 17.15
CA SER A 201 5.20 -16.70 16.35
C SER A 201 4.34 -15.65 15.62
N SER A 202 4.09 -14.49 16.27
CA SER A 202 3.36 -13.37 15.66
C SER A 202 4.11 -12.75 14.49
N PHE A 203 5.44 -12.58 14.58
CA PHE A 203 6.23 -12.02 13.50
C PHE A 203 6.37 -13.01 12.32
N LYS A 204 6.49 -14.32 12.60
CA LYS A 204 6.42 -15.37 11.56
C LYS A 204 5.07 -15.34 10.84
N ALA A 205 3.96 -15.24 11.59
CA ALA A 205 2.62 -15.14 11.01
C ALA A 205 2.49 -13.88 10.11
N LEU A 206 3.07 -12.75 10.55
CA LEU A 206 3.12 -11.53 9.73
C LEU A 206 3.88 -11.76 8.42
N LEU A 207 5.08 -12.34 8.46
CA LEU A 207 5.87 -12.60 7.25
C LEU A 207 5.15 -13.54 6.28
N ILE A 208 4.47 -14.57 6.80
CA ILE A 208 3.69 -15.50 5.97
C ILE A 208 2.55 -14.75 5.26
N ILE A 209 1.76 -13.95 5.98
CA ILE A 209 0.65 -13.19 5.33
C ILE A 209 1.18 -12.11 4.38
N CYS A 210 2.36 -11.52 4.64
CA CYS A 210 3.02 -10.61 3.72
C CYS A 210 3.40 -11.30 2.40
N GLY A 211 3.81 -12.59 2.42
CA GLY A 211 4.03 -13.37 1.21
C GLY A 211 2.77 -13.46 0.33
N ALA A 212 1.61 -13.74 0.92
CA ALA A 212 0.33 -13.71 0.21
C ALA A 212 0.03 -12.30 -0.35
N TYR A 213 0.32 -11.26 0.41
CA TYR A 213 0.09 -9.87 0.02
C TYR A 213 0.95 -9.41 -1.16
N ILE A 214 2.22 -9.86 -1.21
CA ILE A 214 3.12 -9.63 -2.36
C ILE A 214 2.49 -10.20 -3.63
N LEU A 215 2.00 -11.45 -3.58
CA LEU A 215 1.38 -12.11 -4.74
C LEU A 215 0.09 -11.40 -5.18
N CYS A 216 -0.71 -10.92 -4.25
CA CYS A 216 -1.90 -10.11 -4.57
C CYS A 216 -1.52 -8.81 -5.29
N TRP A 217 -0.51 -8.07 -4.80
CA TRP A 217 -0.05 -6.85 -5.46
C TRP A 217 0.59 -7.10 -6.82
N LEU A 218 1.37 -8.17 -6.94
CA LEU A 218 1.98 -8.58 -8.20
C LEU A 218 0.91 -8.84 -9.26
N ALA A 219 -0.20 -9.50 -8.90
CA ALA A 219 -1.33 -9.71 -9.79
C ALA A 219 -2.08 -8.40 -10.09
N TYR A 220 -2.40 -7.62 -9.06
CA TYR A 220 -3.18 -6.39 -9.21
C TYR A 220 -2.50 -5.36 -10.12
N THR A 221 -1.18 -5.21 -10.03
CA THR A 221 -0.43 -4.23 -10.84
C THR A 221 -0.44 -4.52 -12.34
N GLN A 222 -0.83 -5.73 -12.76
CA GLN A 222 -1.00 -6.05 -14.17
C GLN A 222 -2.11 -5.22 -14.83
N TRP A 223 -3.08 -4.77 -14.07
CA TRP A 223 -4.10 -3.85 -14.60
C TRP A 223 -3.49 -2.53 -15.10
N GLN A 224 -2.41 -2.08 -14.49
CA GLN A 224 -1.70 -0.86 -14.91
C GLN A 224 -0.62 -1.15 -15.96
N ALA A 225 0.06 -2.29 -15.87
CA ALA A 225 1.23 -2.60 -16.67
C ALA A 225 0.86 -3.25 -18.01
N THR A 226 0.27 -4.45 -17.98
CA THR A 226 0.10 -5.29 -19.17
C THR A 226 -1.31 -5.26 -19.76
N ILE A 227 -2.35 -5.18 -18.90
CA ILE A 227 -3.74 -5.17 -19.39
C ILE A 227 -4.03 -3.89 -20.18
N SER A 228 -3.46 -2.74 -19.81
CA SER A 228 -3.58 -1.50 -20.57
C SER A 228 -3.08 -1.63 -22.00
N VAL A 229 -1.94 -2.30 -22.19
CA VAL A 229 -1.34 -2.56 -23.51
C VAL A 229 -2.18 -3.57 -24.30
N HIS A 230 -2.66 -4.62 -23.61
CA HIS A 230 -3.53 -5.62 -24.23
C HIS A 230 -4.86 -5.03 -24.72
N MET A 231 -5.49 -4.15 -23.96
CA MET A 231 -6.69 -3.45 -24.40
C MET A 231 -6.45 -2.63 -25.66
N GLN A 232 -5.30 -1.94 -25.75
CA GLN A 232 -4.92 -1.19 -26.94
C GLN A 232 -4.69 -2.11 -28.15
N SER A 233 -4.07 -3.28 -27.98
CA SER A 233 -3.90 -4.26 -29.06
C SER A 233 -5.23 -4.80 -29.60
N LEU A 234 -6.29 -4.74 -28.79
CA LEU A 234 -7.67 -5.06 -29.17
C LEU A 234 -8.43 -3.84 -29.73
N SER A 235 -7.74 -2.74 -30.05
CA SER A 235 -8.34 -1.49 -30.55
C SER A 235 -9.33 -0.85 -29.56
N ILE A 236 -9.18 -1.11 -28.26
CA ILE A 236 -9.96 -0.47 -27.21
C ILE A 236 -9.24 0.82 -26.80
N ASP A 237 -9.92 1.96 -26.99
CA ASP A 237 -9.40 3.30 -26.77
C ASP A 237 -8.91 3.50 -25.30
N LEU A 238 -7.85 4.27 -25.12
CA LEU A 238 -7.32 4.69 -23.83
C LEU A 238 -8.36 5.42 -22.95
N LYS A 239 -9.31 6.13 -23.56
CA LYS A 239 -10.44 6.72 -22.82
C LYS A 239 -11.27 5.67 -22.09
N LYS A 240 -11.53 4.53 -22.75
CA LYS A 240 -12.24 3.41 -22.15
C LYS A 240 -11.43 2.75 -21.03
N TYR A 241 -10.10 2.61 -21.22
CA TYR A 241 -9.21 2.14 -20.15
C TYR A 241 -9.23 3.08 -18.92
N SER A 242 -9.14 4.40 -19.15
CA SER A 242 -9.22 5.40 -18.07
C SER A 242 -10.57 5.34 -17.33
N LEU A 243 -11.67 5.06 -18.06
CA LEU A 243 -12.99 4.89 -17.46
C LEU A 243 -13.04 3.71 -16.48
N LEU A 244 -12.29 2.61 -16.72
CA LEU A 244 -12.20 1.51 -15.77
C LEU A 244 -11.66 1.97 -14.42
N TRP A 245 -10.61 2.79 -14.41
CA TRP A 245 -10.02 3.33 -13.18
C TRP A 245 -10.93 4.34 -12.47
N THR A 246 -11.69 5.10 -13.24
CA THR A 246 -12.71 6.00 -12.68
C THR A 246 -13.79 5.20 -11.96
N ILE A 247 -14.28 4.13 -12.59
CA ILE A 247 -15.29 3.23 -11.99
C ILE A 247 -14.71 2.52 -10.76
N ASN A 248 -13.47 2.01 -10.82
CA ASN A 248 -12.78 1.45 -9.67
C ASN A 248 -12.73 2.44 -8.50
N GLY A 249 -12.29 3.68 -8.74
CA GLY A 249 -12.23 4.72 -7.70
C GLY A 249 -13.60 5.05 -7.08
N ILE A 250 -14.64 5.17 -7.91
CA ILE A 250 -16.02 5.40 -7.46
C ILE A 250 -16.50 4.23 -6.59
N LEU A 251 -16.29 2.99 -7.06
CA LEU A 251 -16.66 1.79 -6.31
C LEU A 251 -15.96 1.74 -4.95
N ILE A 252 -14.68 2.10 -4.86
CA ILE A 252 -13.94 2.09 -3.59
C ILE A 252 -14.48 3.17 -2.66
N VAL A 253 -14.63 4.41 -3.14
CA VAL A 253 -15.04 5.54 -2.28
C VAL A 253 -16.44 5.31 -1.70
N PHE A 254 -17.38 4.84 -2.51
CA PHE A 254 -18.76 4.63 -2.07
C PHE A 254 -19.03 3.20 -1.59
N GLY A 255 -18.36 2.20 -2.15
CA GLY A 255 -18.54 0.79 -1.81
C GLY A 255 -17.82 0.37 -0.53
N GLN A 256 -16.62 0.90 -0.26
CA GLN A 256 -15.85 0.49 0.92
C GLN A 256 -16.59 0.72 2.25
N PRO A 257 -17.27 1.85 2.50
CA PRO A 257 -18.07 2.03 3.72
C PRO A 257 -19.16 0.96 3.86
N VAL A 258 -19.83 0.62 2.75
CA VAL A 258 -20.87 -0.43 2.72
C VAL A 258 -20.25 -1.79 3.01
N MET A 259 -19.18 -2.17 2.33
CA MET A 259 -18.45 -3.42 2.55
C MET A 259 -17.95 -3.53 4.00
N THR A 260 -17.42 -2.45 4.56
CA THR A 260 -16.95 -2.41 5.95
C THR A 260 -18.08 -2.58 6.97
N ALA A 261 -19.32 -2.20 6.63
CA ALA A 261 -20.49 -2.40 7.48
C ALA A 261 -21.08 -3.82 7.36
N LEU A 262 -21.06 -4.40 6.14
CA LEU A 262 -21.70 -5.68 5.84
C LEU A 262 -20.79 -6.89 6.12
N ILE A 263 -19.52 -6.82 5.72
CA ILE A 263 -18.59 -7.95 5.79
C ILE A 263 -18.46 -8.55 7.20
N PRO A 264 -18.32 -7.79 8.30
CA PRO A 264 -18.23 -8.37 9.64
C PRO A 264 -19.50 -9.11 10.09
N LYS A 265 -20.66 -8.85 9.46
CA LYS A 265 -21.93 -9.56 9.75
C LYS A 265 -21.98 -10.92 9.05
N ILE A 266 -21.28 -11.06 7.91
CA ILE A 266 -21.29 -12.28 7.08
C ILE A 266 -20.06 -13.13 7.38
N ILE A 267 -18.89 -12.47 7.54
CA ILE A 267 -17.58 -13.11 7.69
C ILE A 267 -16.94 -12.63 8.98
N SER A 268 -16.91 -13.46 10.01
CA SER A 268 -16.35 -13.13 11.33
C SER A 268 -14.82 -13.11 11.37
N SER A 269 -14.13 -13.71 10.39
CA SER A 269 -12.68 -13.90 10.39
C SER A 269 -12.01 -13.11 9.26
N LEU A 270 -11.01 -12.30 9.62
CA LEU A 270 -10.15 -11.59 8.64
C LEU A 270 -9.48 -12.55 7.66
N LYS A 271 -9.10 -13.75 8.12
CA LYS A 271 -8.55 -14.80 7.27
C LYS A 271 -9.52 -15.22 6.17
N LYS A 272 -10.77 -15.50 6.52
CA LYS A 272 -11.81 -15.84 5.55
C LYS A 272 -12.10 -14.69 4.60
N GLN A 273 -12.08 -13.45 5.11
CA GLN A 273 -12.25 -12.23 4.32
C GLN A 273 -11.16 -12.09 3.24
N ILE A 274 -9.88 -12.31 3.61
CA ILE A 274 -8.75 -12.26 2.67
C ILE A 274 -8.87 -13.38 1.64
N ILE A 275 -9.16 -14.62 2.06
CA ILE A 275 -9.32 -15.75 1.14
C ILE A 275 -10.44 -15.48 0.14
N LEU A 276 -11.59 -14.96 0.59
CA LEU A 276 -12.68 -14.57 -0.30
C LEU A 276 -12.22 -13.47 -1.29
N GLY A 277 -11.51 -12.44 -0.81
CA GLY A 277 -10.99 -11.39 -1.68
C GLY A 277 -10.03 -11.93 -2.74
N ILE A 278 -9.17 -12.90 -2.39
CA ILE A 278 -8.27 -13.54 -3.36
C ILE A 278 -9.05 -14.42 -4.36
N LEU A 279 -10.09 -15.12 -3.92
CA LEU A 279 -10.99 -15.85 -4.83
C LEU A 279 -11.69 -14.92 -5.83
N VAL A 280 -12.08 -13.72 -5.38
CA VAL A 280 -12.64 -12.67 -6.25
C VAL A 280 -11.59 -12.17 -7.24
N PHE A 281 -10.31 -12.04 -6.85
CA PHE A 281 -9.21 -11.74 -7.78
C PHE A 281 -9.05 -12.83 -8.83
N ILE A 282 -9.05 -14.11 -8.43
CA ILE A 282 -8.99 -15.25 -9.35
C ILE A 282 -10.14 -15.22 -10.35
N ALA A 283 -11.36 -14.94 -9.89
CA ALA A 283 -12.52 -14.81 -10.77
C ALA A 283 -12.34 -13.67 -11.79
N SER A 284 -11.82 -12.52 -11.38
CA SER A 284 -11.51 -11.41 -12.28
C SER A 284 -10.50 -11.81 -13.36
N PHE A 285 -9.36 -12.44 -12.98
CA PHE A 285 -8.39 -12.92 -13.95
C PHE A 285 -8.91 -14.05 -14.83
N GLY A 286 -9.82 -14.90 -14.30
CA GLY A 286 -10.54 -15.92 -15.09
C GLY A 286 -11.40 -15.29 -16.19
N ILE A 287 -12.10 -14.18 -15.90
CA ILE A 287 -12.87 -13.42 -16.88
C ILE A 287 -11.95 -12.78 -17.93
N LEU A 288 -10.78 -12.31 -17.54
CA LEU A 288 -9.81 -11.71 -18.47
C LEU A 288 -9.30 -12.70 -19.54
N LEU A 289 -9.32 -14.01 -19.28
CA LEU A 289 -8.94 -15.03 -20.27
C LEU A 289 -9.85 -15.00 -21.52
N VAL A 290 -11.07 -14.55 -21.37
CA VAL A 290 -12.04 -14.46 -22.50
C VAL A 290 -12.35 -13.01 -22.88
N ALA A 291 -11.67 -12.03 -22.26
CA ALA A 291 -11.93 -10.61 -22.49
C ALA A 291 -11.39 -10.17 -23.84
N ARG A 292 -12.28 -9.77 -24.74
CA ARG A 292 -11.97 -9.18 -26.04
C ARG A 292 -12.70 -7.86 -26.28
N GLU A 293 -13.73 -7.58 -25.49
CA GLU A 293 -14.54 -6.36 -25.60
C GLU A 293 -14.47 -5.55 -24.29
N PHE A 294 -14.63 -4.25 -24.40
CA PHE A 294 -14.62 -3.35 -23.23
C PHE A 294 -15.54 -3.78 -22.09
N LYS A 295 -16.75 -4.29 -22.43
CA LYS A 295 -17.75 -4.72 -21.44
C LYS A 295 -17.21 -5.82 -20.52
N ILE A 296 -16.43 -6.77 -21.06
CA ILE A 296 -15.85 -7.88 -20.30
C ILE A 296 -14.73 -7.37 -19.37
N PHE A 297 -13.87 -6.45 -19.87
CA PHE A 297 -12.88 -5.76 -19.02
C PHE A 297 -13.54 -4.96 -17.90
N LEU A 298 -14.68 -4.31 -18.18
CA LEU A 298 -15.43 -3.58 -17.17
C LEU A 298 -15.96 -4.52 -16.07
N VAL A 299 -16.54 -5.66 -16.43
CA VAL A 299 -17.00 -6.68 -15.47
C VAL A 299 -15.81 -7.18 -14.62
N ALA A 300 -14.69 -7.51 -15.27
CA ALA A 300 -13.48 -7.95 -14.56
C ALA A 300 -12.95 -6.86 -13.60
N MET A 301 -12.98 -5.58 -13.99
CA MET A 301 -12.59 -4.45 -13.13
C MET A 301 -13.52 -4.29 -11.93
N ILE A 302 -14.83 -4.39 -12.12
CA ILE A 302 -15.79 -4.34 -11.01
C ILE A 302 -15.52 -5.47 -10.02
N ILE A 303 -15.30 -6.68 -10.52
CA ILE A 303 -15.03 -7.86 -9.69
C ILE A 303 -13.72 -7.68 -8.91
N ILE A 304 -12.62 -7.26 -9.56
CA ILE A 304 -11.35 -7.07 -8.84
C ILE A 304 -11.47 -5.96 -7.80
N SER A 305 -12.24 -4.89 -8.07
CA SER A 305 -12.50 -3.82 -7.10
C SER A 305 -13.20 -4.33 -5.84
N LEU A 306 -14.14 -5.28 -5.97
CA LEU A 306 -14.73 -5.94 -4.81
C LEU A 306 -13.71 -6.75 -4.01
N GLY A 307 -12.81 -7.46 -4.69
CA GLY A 307 -11.74 -8.22 -4.06
C GLY A 307 -10.75 -7.33 -3.31
N GLU A 308 -10.34 -6.20 -3.89
CA GLU A 308 -9.41 -5.26 -3.23
C GLU A 308 -10.02 -4.59 -2.00
N MET A 309 -11.32 -4.29 -2.01
CA MET A 309 -12.02 -3.80 -0.82
C MET A 309 -12.03 -4.82 0.34
N LEU A 310 -11.89 -6.10 0.04
CA LEU A 310 -11.78 -7.16 1.04
C LEU A 310 -10.34 -7.33 1.54
N VAL A 311 -9.35 -7.31 0.66
CA VAL A 311 -7.96 -7.66 0.98
C VAL A 311 -7.20 -6.49 1.59
N TRP A 312 -7.23 -5.30 0.95
CA TRP A 312 -6.33 -4.20 1.32
C TRP A 312 -6.53 -3.67 2.74
N PRO A 313 -7.74 -3.50 3.27
CA PRO A 313 -7.92 -3.08 4.67
C PRO A 313 -7.67 -4.21 5.67
N ALA A 314 -7.81 -5.47 5.25
CA ALA A 314 -7.69 -6.61 6.15
C ALA A 314 -6.23 -6.89 6.55
N ILE A 315 -5.27 -6.70 5.63
CA ILE A 315 -3.84 -6.96 5.88
C ILE A 315 -3.27 -6.04 6.96
N PRO A 316 -3.39 -4.70 6.90
CA PRO A 316 -2.95 -3.81 7.99
C PRO A 316 -3.70 -4.09 9.31
N THR A 317 -4.97 -4.54 9.23
CA THR A 317 -5.73 -4.95 10.42
C THR A 317 -5.10 -6.18 11.09
N ILE A 318 -4.68 -7.18 10.30
CA ILE A 318 -3.96 -8.35 10.83
C ILE A 318 -2.62 -7.93 11.44
N ALA A 319 -1.85 -7.09 10.75
CA ALA A 319 -0.59 -6.57 11.27
C ALA A 319 -0.77 -5.90 12.64
N ASN A 320 -1.80 -5.05 12.76
CA ASN A 320 -2.14 -4.39 14.02
C ASN A 320 -2.51 -5.38 15.14
N LYS A 321 -3.24 -6.45 14.81
CA LYS A 321 -3.62 -7.51 15.79
C LYS A 321 -2.44 -8.40 16.20
N LEU A 322 -1.49 -8.63 15.32
CA LEU A 322 -0.31 -9.45 15.57
C LEU A 322 0.80 -8.69 16.30
N ALA A 323 0.81 -7.37 16.17
CA ALA A 323 1.87 -6.53 16.71
C ALA A 323 1.80 -6.46 18.23
N PRO A 324 2.93 -6.64 18.93
CA PRO A 324 3.05 -6.21 20.32
C PRO A 324 2.86 -4.69 20.43
N GLU A 325 2.37 -4.20 21.59
CA GLU A 325 2.07 -2.78 21.81
C GLU A 325 3.23 -1.82 21.48
N ASN A 326 4.46 -2.25 21.67
CA ASN A 326 5.67 -1.47 21.43
C ASN A 326 6.30 -1.69 20.03
N ARG A 327 5.63 -2.41 19.09
CA ARG A 327 6.16 -2.75 17.76
C ARG A 327 5.12 -2.55 16.63
N LEU A 328 4.13 -1.73 16.84
CA LEU A 328 3.08 -1.44 15.85
C LEU A 328 3.65 -0.83 14.56
N GLY A 329 4.59 0.10 14.70
CA GLY A 329 5.26 0.73 13.57
C GLY A 329 6.02 -0.28 12.71
N MET A 330 6.83 -1.15 13.35
CA MET A 330 7.60 -2.17 12.65
C MET A 330 6.71 -3.13 11.87
N TYR A 331 5.58 -3.58 12.45
CA TYR A 331 4.64 -4.48 11.78
C TYR A 331 3.97 -3.82 10.57
N GLN A 332 3.56 -2.56 10.68
CA GLN A 332 3.00 -1.80 9.56
C GLN A 332 4.06 -1.49 8.50
N GLY A 333 5.29 -1.21 8.90
CA GLY A 333 6.43 -1.04 8.01
C GLY A 333 6.70 -2.27 7.14
N VAL A 334 6.68 -3.47 7.73
CA VAL A 334 6.84 -4.75 7.01
C VAL A 334 5.69 -4.96 6.01
N VAL A 335 4.45 -4.68 6.40
CA VAL A 335 3.30 -4.77 5.47
C VAL A 335 3.43 -3.81 4.30
N ASN A 336 3.77 -2.54 4.56
CA ASN A 336 3.92 -1.55 3.49
C ASN A 336 5.08 -1.92 2.55
N SER A 337 6.19 -2.42 3.11
CA SER A 337 7.32 -2.95 2.33
C SER A 337 6.89 -4.11 1.43
N ALA A 338 6.12 -5.06 1.96
CA ALA A 338 5.62 -6.20 1.18
C ALA A 338 4.73 -5.74 0.02
N GLY A 339 3.81 -4.80 0.26
CA GLY A 339 2.98 -4.21 -0.80
C GLY A 339 3.82 -3.52 -1.88
N THR A 340 4.83 -2.74 -1.48
CA THR A 340 5.73 -2.04 -2.40
C THR A 340 6.58 -3.02 -3.23
N ILE A 341 7.07 -4.11 -2.63
CA ILE A 341 7.80 -5.17 -3.34
C ILE A 341 6.89 -5.81 -4.40
N GLY A 342 5.64 -6.13 -4.08
CA GLY A 342 4.69 -6.69 -5.05
C GLY A 342 4.43 -5.74 -6.22
N LYS A 343 4.26 -4.45 -5.94
CA LYS A 343 4.09 -3.40 -6.97
C LYS A 343 5.33 -3.24 -7.86
N MET A 344 6.52 -3.37 -7.29
CA MET A 344 7.78 -3.25 -8.02
C MET A 344 8.03 -4.45 -8.94
N LEU A 345 7.76 -5.66 -8.45
CA LEU A 345 8.03 -6.89 -9.19
C LEU A 345 6.96 -7.21 -10.24
N GLY A 346 5.71 -6.75 -10.03
CA GLY A 346 4.58 -7.06 -10.90
C GLY A 346 4.80 -6.66 -12.36
N PRO A 347 5.07 -5.39 -12.69
CA PRO A 347 5.30 -4.94 -14.06
C PRO A 347 6.48 -5.66 -14.73
N LEU A 348 7.56 -5.92 -14.00
CA LEU A 348 8.73 -6.64 -14.50
C LEU A 348 8.36 -8.07 -14.93
N LEU A 349 7.68 -8.79 -14.03
CA LEU A 349 7.25 -10.17 -14.33
C LEU A 349 6.25 -10.19 -15.48
N GLY A 350 5.28 -9.26 -15.47
CA GLY A 350 4.27 -9.17 -16.52
C GLY A 350 4.89 -8.86 -17.89
N GLY A 351 5.78 -7.87 -17.97
CA GLY A 351 6.47 -7.53 -19.21
C GLY A 351 7.25 -8.71 -19.79
N ILE A 352 8.12 -9.33 -18.98
CA ILE A 352 8.93 -10.50 -19.43
C ILE A 352 8.02 -11.63 -19.94
N LEU A 353 6.95 -11.95 -19.25
CA LEU A 353 6.07 -13.06 -19.65
C LEU A 353 5.26 -12.76 -20.91
N VAL A 354 4.81 -11.53 -21.08
CA VAL A 354 4.08 -11.13 -22.29
C VAL A 354 5.00 -11.09 -23.49
N ASP A 355 6.24 -10.63 -23.33
CA ASP A 355 7.23 -10.55 -24.40
C ASP A 355 7.72 -11.94 -24.83
N LEU A 356 7.94 -12.86 -23.88
CA LEU A 356 8.44 -14.22 -24.16
C LEU A 356 7.34 -15.17 -24.66
N TYR A 357 6.11 -14.97 -24.22
CA TYR A 357 5.00 -15.87 -24.52
C TYR A 357 3.78 -15.09 -25.06
N ASN A 358 2.82 -14.78 -24.17
CA ASN A 358 1.65 -13.97 -24.45
C ASN A 358 0.91 -13.62 -23.15
N ILE A 359 -0.11 -12.76 -23.27
CA ILE A 359 -0.90 -12.28 -22.11
C ILE A 359 -1.71 -13.40 -21.43
N TYR A 360 -2.13 -14.43 -22.15
CA TYR A 360 -2.92 -15.54 -21.58
C TYR A 360 -2.08 -16.41 -20.65
N VAL A 361 -0.81 -16.67 -21.02
CA VAL A 361 0.16 -17.36 -20.15
C VAL A 361 0.37 -16.57 -18.87
N LEU A 362 0.48 -15.23 -18.96
CA LEU A 362 0.55 -14.36 -17.78
C LEU A 362 -0.69 -14.53 -16.91
N PHE A 363 -1.91 -14.46 -17.46
CA PHE A 363 -3.14 -14.58 -16.66
C PHE A 363 -3.24 -15.96 -15.97
N ILE A 364 -2.92 -17.03 -16.64
CA ILE A 364 -2.90 -18.38 -16.06
C ILE A 364 -1.88 -18.46 -14.90
N LEU A 365 -0.67 -17.91 -15.09
CA LEU A 365 0.33 -17.87 -14.02
C LEU A 365 -0.16 -17.03 -12.82
N LEU A 366 -0.78 -15.88 -13.06
CA LEU A 366 -1.32 -15.05 -11.99
C LEU A 366 -2.41 -15.77 -11.21
N ILE A 367 -3.31 -16.48 -11.89
CA ILE A 367 -4.31 -17.34 -11.23
C ILE A 367 -3.63 -18.39 -10.37
N ALA A 368 -2.59 -19.07 -10.88
CA ALA A 368 -1.83 -20.06 -10.12
C ALA A 368 -1.14 -19.42 -8.88
N LEU A 369 -0.51 -18.25 -9.03
CA LEU A 369 0.10 -17.52 -7.93
C LEU A 369 -0.94 -17.06 -6.89
N LEU A 370 -2.14 -16.69 -7.32
CA LEU A 370 -3.24 -16.34 -6.41
C LEU A 370 -3.75 -17.58 -5.65
N PHE A 371 -3.78 -18.78 -6.26
CA PHE A 371 -4.03 -20.02 -5.51
C PHE A 371 -2.94 -20.28 -4.46
N VAL A 372 -1.66 -20.06 -4.80
CA VAL A 372 -0.58 -20.14 -3.80
C VAL A 372 -0.79 -19.11 -2.69
N SER A 373 -1.23 -17.89 -3.03
CA SER A 373 -1.57 -16.86 -2.05
C SER A 373 -2.68 -17.32 -1.08
N ILE A 374 -3.71 -18.04 -1.57
CA ILE A 374 -4.76 -18.64 -0.70
C ILE A 374 -4.14 -19.65 0.26
N LEU A 375 -3.27 -20.54 -0.22
CA LEU A 375 -2.59 -21.52 0.63
C LEU A 375 -1.77 -20.84 1.74
N ILE A 376 -0.99 -19.83 1.37
CA ILE A 376 -0.19 -19.01 2.30
C ILE A 376 -1.10 -18.33 3.33
N ALA A 377 -2.17 -17.65 2.88
CA ALA A 377 -3.16 -17.03 3.76
C ALA A 377 -3.90 -18.06 4.62
N GLY A 378 -4.03 -19.31 4.15
CA GLY A 378 -4.62 -20.41 4.87
C GLY A 378 -3.82 -20.91 6.07
N ILE A 379 -2.50 -20.71 6.07
CA ILE A 379 -1.60 -21.29 7.08
C ILE A 379 -0.98 -20.25 8.04
N TYR A 380 -1.09 -18.94 7.78
CA TYR A 380 -0.35 -17.92 8.53
C TYR A 380 -0.58 -17.97 10.06
N ASP A 381 -1.77 -18.38 10.52
CA ASP A 381 -2.18 -18.42 11.93
C ASP A 381 -1.94 -19.76 12.64
N ARG A 382 -1.45 -20.80 11.94
CA ARG A 382 -1.26 -22.14 12.52
C ARG A 382 -0.31 -22.14 13.72
N GLY A 383 0.80 -21.40 13.63
CA GLY A 383 1.77 -21.29 14.72
C GLY A 383 1.27 -20.56 15.97
N LEU A 384 0.25 -19.70 15.80
CA LEU A 384 -0.39 -18.98 16.91
C LEU A 384 -1.34 -19.91 17.69
N LYS A 385 -2.14 -20.69 16.99
CA LYS A 385 -3.10 -21.64 17.58
C LYS A 385 -2.41 -22.74 18.39
N LYS A 386 -1.29 -23.27 17.88
CA LYS A 386 -0.52 -24.30 18.59
C LYS A 386 0.00 -23.82 19.96
N ARG A 387 0.32 -22.53 20.11
CA ARG A 387 0.81 -21.97 21.36
C ARG A 387 -0.30 -21.72 22.36
N SER A 388 -1.49 -21.33 21.93
CA SER A 388 -2.64 -21.17 22.82
C SER A 388 -3.15 -22.51 23.38
N SER A 389 -3.07 -23.59 22.61
CA SER A 389 -3.43 -24.93 23.08
C SER A 389 -2.43 -25.49 24.12
N ILE A 390 -1.13 -25.24 23.94
CA ILE A 390 -0.09 -25.67 24.89
C ILE A 390 -0.20 -24.88 26.20
N SER A 391 -0.48 -23.58 26.17
CA SER A 391 -0.66 -22.80 27.40
C SER A 391 -1.93 -23.19 28.17
N ALA A 392 -2.99 -23.59 27.49
CA ALA A 392 -4.22 -24.05 28.10
C ALA A 392 -4.05 -25.42 28.80
N THR A 393 -3.24 -26.33 28.25
CA THR A 393 -2.93 -27.62 28.83
C THR A 393 -2.00 -27.55 30.07
N THR A 394 -1.08 -26.58 30.08
CA THR A 394 -0.17 -26.36 31.22
C THR A 394 -0.83 -25.68 32.42
N THR A 395 -1.93 -24.92 32.20
CA THR A 395 -2.71 -24.31 33.30
C THR A 395 -3.74 -25.27 33.91
N SER A 396 -4.10 -26.37 33.23
CA SER A 396 -5.02 -27.38 33.76
C SER A 396 -4.36 -28.52 34.52
N SER A 397 -3.03 -28.58 34.54
CA SER A 397 -2.23 -29.53 35.34
C SER A 397 -1.58 -28.82 36.52
N GLY A 398 -2.37 -28.11 37.35
CA GLY A 398 -1.96 -27.67 38.68
C GLY A 398 -1.94 -28.87 39.62
N PRO A 399 -1.03 -28.95 40.59
CA PRO A 399 -0.90 -30.12 41.43
C PRO A 399 -2.08 -30.25 42.40
N ASP A 400 -2.91 -31.26 42.17
CA ASP A 400 -3.66 -31.87 43.27
C ASP A 400 -2.66 -32.66 44.11
N ALA A 401 -2.25 -32.07 45.23
CA ALA A 401 -1.63 -32.76 46.34
C ALA A 401 -1.79 -31.93 47.63
#